data_28f19af175a61f3d97bc91f224c890b3
#
_entry.id   28f19af175a61f3d97bc91f224c890b3
#
_cell.length_a   1.000
_cell.length_b   1.000
_cell.length_c   1.000
_cell.angle_alpha   90.00
_cell.angle_beta   90.00
_cell.angle_gamma   90.00
#
_symmetry.space_group_name_H-M   'P 1'
#
loop_
_entity.id
_entity.type
_entity.pdbx_description
1 polymer ?
#
loop_
_entity_poly.entity_id
_entity_poly.type
_entity_poly.pdbx_seq_one_letter_code
_entity_poly.pdbx_strand_id
1 'polypeptide(L)'
;RIVISKNVAERQISLQKNQLQKNNRELGMKNEDIVSSINYAKKIQYAVLPNEETIYRSIPLSFIIYKPRDIVSGDFFWFHEASADIYTIVAADCTGHGVPGAFMTVIGSNALTQTIIENKITKPSEILTELDNRVTHTLKQEKTHYGLVQDGMYLALLKINKQKKELIFTSAKRPAFFIRNGILREIKGSKNSIGGLKSETKKFEEIIINYEEDDMIYLFSDGYVDQFGGTSNKKFTTRRLRELLLSIYQLPVNEQKSRITETFDKWKGNNEQTDDMLVIGIRF
;
A
#
# COMPACT_ATOMS: atom_id res chain seq x y z
N ARG A 1 40.78 50.96 19.14
CA ARG A 1 39.54 50.25 19.56
C ARG A 1 38.88 49.48 18.38
N ILE A 2 38.74 50.08 17.19
CA ILE A 2 38.08 49.45 16.01
C ILE A 2 38.81 48.19 15.53
N VAL A 3 40.15 48.17 15.47
CA VAL A 3 40.95 47.04 15.01
C VAL A 3 40.85 45.82 15.97
N ILE A 4 40.82 46.06 17.28
CA ILE A 4 40.67 45.01 18.29
C ILE A 4 39.29 44.37 18.19
N SER A 5 38.25 45.16 18.00
CA SER A 5 36.86 44.66 17.82
C SER A 5 36.70 43.83 16.54
N LYS A 6 37.36 44.21 15.45
CA LYS A 6 37.38 43.45 14.19
C LYS A 6 38.04 42.07 14.36
N ASN A 7 39.21 41.99 14.98
CA ASN A 7 39.94 40.74 15.22
C ASN A 7 39.14 39.80 16.14
N VAL A 8 38.43 40.32 17.14
CA VAL A 8 37.56 39.48 18.00
C VAL A 8 36.38 38.91 17.20
N ALA A 9 35.75 39.73 16.35
CA ALA A 9 34.64 39.27 15.51
C ALA A 9 35.08 38.21 14.50
N GLU A 10 36.21 38.40 13.83
CA GLU A 10 36.78 37.44 12.87
C GLU A 10 37.09 36.09 13.55
N ARG A 11 37.66 36.12 14.75
CA ARG A 11 37.93 34.93 15.55
C ARG A 11 36.63 34.20 15.94
N GLN A 12 35.61 34.94 16.32
CA GLN A 12 34.31 34.37 16.67
C GLN A 12 33.60 33.75 15.49
N ILE A 13 33.64 34.40 14.31
CA ILE A 13 33.15 33.83 13.04
C ILE A 13 33.88 32.55 12.67
N SER A 14 35.22 32.54 12.80
CA SER A 14 36.03 31.33 12.53
C SER A 14 35.67 30.17 13.46
N LEU A 15 35.48 30.43 14.75
CA LEU A 15 35.04 29.39 15.70
C LEU A 15 33.65 28.86 15.39
N GLN A 16 32.70 29.75 15.07
CA GLN A 16 31.35 29.34 14.67
C GLN A 16 31.34 28.53 13.38
N LYS A 17 32.14 28.92 12.38
CA LYS A 17 32.29 28.15 11.13
C LYS A 17 32.83 26.75 11.37
N ASN A 18 33.86 26.59 12.20
CA ASN A 18 34.41 25.29 12.55
C ASN A 18 33.42 24.41 13.29
N GLN A 19 32.66 25.01 14.24
CA GLN A 19 31.61 24.29 14.96
C GLN A 19 30.48 23.84 14.02
N LEU A 20 30.07 24.71 13.09
CA LEU A 20 29.04 24.37 12.08
C LEU A 20 29.51 23.24 11.16
N GLN A 21 30.78 23.29 10.71
CA GLN A 21 31.34 22.22 9.90
C GLN A 21 31.39 20.88 10.65
N LYS A 22 31.77 20.89 11.93
CA LYS A 22 31.76 19.70 12.77
C LYS A 22 30.34 19.13 12.93
N ASN A 23 29.37 20.00 13.25
CA ASN A 23 27.98 19.58 13.40
C ASN A 23 27.41 19.01 12.09
N ASN A 24 27.70 19.65 10.95
CA ASN A 24 27.25 19.15 9.65
C ASN A 24 27.85 17.77 9.32
N ARG A 25 29.11 17.53 9.67
CA ARG A 25 29.73 16.22 9.49
C ARG A 25 29.10 15.16 10.39
N GLU A 26 28.86 15.46 11.66
CA GLU A 26 28.19 14.56 12.60
C GLU A 26 26.76 14.25 12.16
N LEU A 27 26.01 15.25 11.69
CA LEU A 27 24.68 15.07 11.12
C LEU A 27 24.71 14.20 9.87
N GLY A 28 25.67 14.41 8.98
CA GLY A 28 25.89 13.57 7.79
C GLY A 28 26.07 12.10 8.16
N MET A 29 26.99 11.79 9.06
CA MET A 29 27.24 10.41 9.52
C MET A 29 25.99 9.79 10.15
N LYS A 30 25.30 10.51 11.06
CA LYS A 30 24.07 9.99 11.67
C LYS A 30 22.97 9.73 10.64
N ASN A 31 22.85 10.59 9.64
CA ASN A 31 21.87 10.41 8.56
C ASN A 31 22.19 9.17 7.71
N GLU A 32 23.48 8.93 7.39
CA GLU A 32 23.92 7.74 6.69
C GLU A 32 23.58 6.46 7.49
N ASP A 33 23.82 6.46 8.80
CA ASP A 33 23.48 5.33 9.68
C ASP A 33 21.99 5.05 9.71
N ILE A 34 21.15 6.11 9.82
CA ILE A 34 19.69 6.00 9.79
C ILE A 34 19.23 5.42 8.46
N VAL A 35 19.68 5.99 7.33
CA VAL A 35 19.32 5.54 5.98
C VAL A 35 19.74 4.08 5.76
N SER A 36 20.93 3.70 6.23
CA SER A 36 21.41 2.31 6.18
C SER A 36 20.49 1.36 6.96
N SER A 37 20.08 1.76 8.16
CA SER A 37 19.14 0.98 8.99
C SER A 37 17.78 0.82 8.33
N ILE A 38 17.24 1.88 7.70
CA ILE A 38 15.96 1.82 6.98
C ILE A 38 16.09 0.96 5.71
N ASN A 39 17.22 1.01 5.02
CA ASN A 39 17.48 0.13 3.87
C ASN A 39 17.55 -1.35 4.28
N TYR A 40 18.04 -1.65 5.48
CA TYR A 40 17.97 -3.01 6.02
C TYR A 40 16.53 -3.41 6.34
N ALA A 41 15.73 -2.53 6.95
CA ALA A 41 14.30 -2.75 7.18
C ALA A 41 13.54 -3.00 5.87
N LYS A 42 13.88 -2.30 4.77
CA LYS A 42 13.36 -2.56 3.43
C LYS A 42 13.60 -4.00 2.98
N LYS A 43 14.80 -4.53 3.19
CA LYS A 43 15.11 -5.93 2.83
C LYS A 43 14.23 -6.92 3.61
N ILE A 44 13.99 -6.67 4.90
CA ILE A 44 13.09 -7.49 5.71
C ILE A 44 11.66 -7.38 5.19
N GLN A 45 11.17 -6.17 4.89
CA GLN A 45 9.83 -5.96 4.35
C GLN A 45 9.64 -6.72 3.03
N TYR A 46 10.57 -6.62 2.10
CA TYR A 46 10.50 -7.35 0.83
C TYR A 46 10.57 -8.88 1.01
N ALA A 47 11.24 -9.36 2.03
CA ALA A 47 11.31 -10.81 2.31
C ALA A 47 9.99 -11.40 2.81
N VAL A 48 9.10 -10.59 3.41
CA VAL A 48 7.76 -11.05 3.86
C VAL A 48 6.67 -10.82 2.83
N LEU A 49 6.95 -10.11 1.74
CA LEU A 49 6.03 -9.93 0.62
C LEU A 49 6.13 -11.11 -0.35
N PRO A 50 5.03 -11.47 -1.05
CA PRO A 50 5.09 -12.51 -2.06
C PRO A 50 5.97 -12.08 -3.24
N ASN A 51 6.64 -13.05 -3.88
CA ASN A 51 7.37 -12.80 -5.10
C ASN A 51 6.38 -12.53 -6.26
N GLU A 52 6.51 -11.39 -6.94
CA GLU A 52 5.68 -11.03 -8.09
C GLU A 52 5.72 -12.09 -9.20
N GLU A 53 6.86 -12.74 -9.43
CA GLU A 53 6.99 -13.81 -10.43
C GLU A 53 6.06 -15.00 -10.15
N THR A 54 5.83 -15.31 -8.88
CA THR A 54 4.88 -16.36 -8.48
C THR A 54 3.46 -15.93 -8.87
N ILE A 55 3.10 -14.67 -8.66
CA ILE A 55 1.79 -14.15 -9.02
C ILE A 55 1.60 -14.18 -10.55
N TYR A 56 2.57 -13.70 -11.32
CA TYR A 56 2.50 -13.68 -12.79
C TYR A 56 2.46 -15.09 -13.40
N ARG A 57 3.06 -16.08 -12.76
CA ARG A 57 2.96 -17.50 -13.19
C ARG A 57 1.55 -18.04 -12.97
N SER A 58 0.94 -17.74 -11.82
CA SER A 58 -0.40 -18.22 -11.45
C SER A 58 -1.51 -17.44 -12.15
N ILE A 59 -1.30 -16.14 -12.34
CA ILE A 59 -2.23 -15.20 -12.99
C ILE A 59 -1.48 -14.42 -14.08
N PRO A 60 -1.23 -15.02 -15.27
CA PRO A 60 -0.37 -14.41 -16.29
C PRO A 60 -0.87 -13.08 -16.83
N LEU A 61 -2.20 -12.88 -16.87
CA LEU A 61 -2.80 -11.64 -17.34
C LEU A 61 -3.02 -10.66 -16.17
N SER A 62 -1.96 -10.42 -15.40
CA SER A 62 -1.98 -9.48 -14.29
C SER A 62 -0.78 -8.55 -14.28
N PHE A 63 -0.89 -7.46 -13.54
CA PHE A 63 0.22 -6.59 -13.20
C PHE A 63 0.09 -6.05 -11.78
N ILE A 64 1.23 -5.72 -11.20
CA ILE A 64 1.33 -5.03 -9.92
C ILE A 64 2.18 -3.79 -10.13
N ILE A 65 1.68 -2.64 -9.68
CA ILE A 65 2.43 -1.40 -9.53
C ILE A 65 2.56 -1.18 -8.03
N TYR A 66 3.78 -1.25 -7.52
CA TYR A 66 4.11 -1.04 -6.12
C TYR A 66 5.21 0.00 -6.02
N LYS A 67 4.84 1.19 -5.58
CA LYS A 67 5.74 2.34 -5.53
C LYS A 67 5.65 2.99 -4.16
N PRO A 68 6.55 2.63 -3.23
CA PRO A 68 6.64 3.28 -1.94
C PRO A 68 6.91 4.78 -2.05
N ARG A 69 6.33 5.57 -1.16
CA ARG A 69 6.64 6.99 -1.00
C ARG A 69 8.04 7.18 -0.41
N ASP A 70 8.35 6.43 0.61
CA ASP A 70 9.61 6.46 1.35
C ASP A 70 10.47 5.23 0.98
N ILE A 71 11.50 4.95 1.76
CA ILE A 71 12.36 3.77 1.54
C ILE A 71 11.60 2.47 1.78
N VAL A 72 10.67 2.47 2.74
CA VAL A 72 9.77 1.37 3.08
C VAL A 72 8.32 1.84 2.97
N SER A 73 7.35 0.95 2.92
CA SER A 73 5.95 1.22 2.58
C SER A 73 4.98 0.77 3.66
N GLY A 74 3.89 1.54 3.84
CA GLY A 74 2.69 1.09 4.55
C GLY A 74 1.75 0.26 3.69
N ASP A 75 1.80 0.44 2.37
CA ASP A 75 1.08 -0.42 1.44
C ASP A 75 1.76 -1.77 1.30
N PHE A 76 0.96 -2.81 1.05
CA PHE A 76 1.48 -4.11 0.66
C PHE A 76 0.47 -4.92 -0.15
N PHE A 77 0.97 -5.88 -0.91
CA PHE A 77 0.15 -6.91 -1.53
C PHE A 77 0.48 -8.27 -0.91
N TRP A 78 -0.50 -9.17 -0.94
CA TRP A 78 -0.35 -10.53 -0.43
C TRP A 78 -1.01 -11.50 -1.40
N PHE A 79 -0.46 -12.71 -1.53
CA PHE A 79 -0.92 -13.69 -2.49
C PHE A 79 -0.78 -15.11 -1.94
N HIS A 80 -1.75 -15.95 -2.23
CA HIS A 80 -1.71 -17.39 -1.95
C HIS A 80 -2.42 -18.17 -3.05
N GLU A 81 -1.76 -19.20 -3.51
CA GLU A 81 -2.29 -20.22 -4.41
C GLU A 81 -2.70 -21.44 -3.57
N ALA A 82 -4.01 -21.58 -3.30
CA ALA A 82 -4.53 -22.71 -2.54
C ALA A 82 -4.60 -23.99 -3.40
N SER A 83 -4.77 -23.85 -4.71
CA SER A 83 -4.71 -24.90 -5.72
C SER A 83 -4.51 -24.26 -7.10
N ALA A 84 -4.30 -25.08 -8.14
CA ALA A 84 -4.14 -24.59 -9.52
C ALA A 84 -5.28 -23.67 -10.02
N ASP A 85 -6.45 -23.73 -9.38
CA ASP A 85 -7.64 -22.98 -9.80
C ASP A 85 -8.14 -21.99 -8.75
N ILE A 86 -7.55 -21.97 -7.54
CA ILE A 86 -8.03 -21.13 -6.43
C ILE A 86 -6.89 -20.25 -5.90
N TYR A 87 -7.06 -18.95 -6.06
CA TYR A 87 -6.11 -17.93 -5.65
C TYR A 87 -6.76 -16.92 -4.71
N THR A 88 -5.96 -16.39 -3.81
CA THR A 88 -6.34 -15.22 -2.98
C THR A 88 -5.29 -14.15 -3.18
N ILE A 89 -5.72 -12.95 -3.55
CA ILE A 89 -4.87 -11.77 -3.68
C ILE A 89 -5.43 -10.63 -2.84
N VAL A 90 -4.54 -9.89 -2.20
CA VAL A 90 -4.87 -8.78 -1.32
C VAL A 90 -4.08 -7.55 -1.74
N ALA A 91 -4.74 -6.40 -1.78
CA ALA A 91 -4.12 -5.09 -1.80
C ALA A 91 -4.47 -4.39 -0.49
N ALA A 92 -3.47 -4.04 0.30
CA ALA A 92 -3.63 -3.47 1.63
C ALA A 92 -2.89 -2.14 1.74
N ASP A 93 -3.47 -1.24 2.51
CA ASP A 93 -3.02 0.10 2.81
C ASP A 93 -3.09 0.30 4.32
N CYS A 94 -1.94 0.41 4.97
CA CYS A 94 -1.82 0.54 6.41
C CYS A 94 -1.81 2.00 6.84
N THR A 95 -2.25 2.25 8.07
CA THR A 95 -2.12 3.57 8.69
C THR A 95 -0.65 3.97 8.77
N GLY A 96 -0.33 5.15 8.21
CA GLY A 96 1.01 5.73 8.24
C GLY A 96 1.92 5.19 7.14
N HIS A 97 2.97 5.94 6.85
CA HIS A 97 3.99 5.63 5.83
C HIS A 97 5.37 5.50 6.48
N GLY A 98 6.38 5.14 5.70
CA GLY A 98 7.73 4.96 6.20
C GLY A 98 7.84 3.82 7.23
N VAL A 99 8.66 4.00 8.25
CA VAL A 99 8.97 2.93 9.23
C VAL A 99 7.73 2.44 9.99
N PRO A 100 6.85 3.31 10.53
CA PRO A 100 5.61 2.85 11.18
C PRO A 100 4.72 2.02 10.24
N GLY A 101 4.47 2.49 9.02
CA GLY A 101 3.72 1.76 8.00
C GLY A 101 4.35 0.41 7.67
N ALA A 102 5.67 0.34 7.57
CA ALA A 102 6.39 -0.92 7.32
C ALA A 102 6.19 -1.97 8.43
N PHE A 103 6.13 -1.55 9.70
CA PHE A 103 5.77 -2.47 10.79
C PHE A 103 4.35 -3.00 10.63
N MET A 104 3.40 -2.13 10.26
CA MET A 104 2.02 -2.55 10.01
C MET A 104 1.93 -3.53 8.83
N THR A 105 2.70 -3.31 7.76
CA THR A 105 2.82 -4.25 6.63
C THR A 105 3.27 -5.64 7.08
N VAL A 106 4.32 -5.72 7.92
CA VAL A 106 4.82 -7.00 8.44
C VAL A 106 3.77 -7.69 9.32
N ILE A 107 3.08 -6.94 10.19
CA ILE A 107 2.00 -7.47 11.05
C ILE A 107 0.86 -8.00 10.17
N GLY A 108 0.39 -7.23 9.20
CA GLY A 108 -0.71 -7.59 8.30
C GLY A 108 -0.40 -8.80 7.44
N SER A 109 0.77 -8.82 6.81
CA SER A 109 1.22 -9.94 5.97
C SER A 109 1.34 -11.24 6.77
N ASN A 110 1.94 -11.17 7.97
CA ASN A 110 2.05 -12.33 8.85
C ASN A 110 0.67 -12.81 9.34
N ALA A 111 -0.22 -11.90 9.72
CA ALA A 111 -1.57 -12.24 10.16
C ALA A 111 -2.40 -12.89 9.03
N LEU A 112 -2.25 -12.45 7.77
CA LEU A 112 -2.85 -13.11 6.60
C LEU A 112 -2.30 -14.52 6.40
N THR A 113 -1.00 -14.70 6.52
CA THR A 113 -0.33 -16.01 6.40
C THR A 113 -0.85 -16.97 7.48
N GLN A 114 -0.90 -16.54 8.72
CA GLN A 114 -1.44 -17.35 9.82
C GLN A 114 -2.93 -17.68 9.61
N THR A 115 -3.72 -16.73 9.16
CA THR A 115 -5.16 -16.90 8.96
C THR A 115 -5.46 -17.89 7.83
N ILE A 116 -4.84 -17.69 6.67
CA ILE A 116 -5.18 -18.42 5.45
C ILE A 116 -4.41 -19.74 5.35
N ILE A 117 -3.11 -19.73 5.63
CA ILE A 117 -2.23 -20.88 5.41
C ILE A 117 -2.21 -21.79 6.65
N GLU A 118 -1.96 -21.24 7.84
CA GLU A 118 -1.84 -22.04 9.05
C GLU A 118 -3.20 -22.50 9.58
N ASN A 119 -4.16 -21.57 9.72
CA ASN A 119 -5.51 -21.87 10.23
C ASN A 119 -6.47 -22.38 9.17
N LYS A 120 -6.07 -22.35 7.88
CA LYS A 120 -6.85 -22.83 6.74
C LYS A 120 -8.23 -22.19 6.61
N ILE A 121 -8.37 -20.94 7.02
CA ILE A 121 -9.60 -20.17 6.82
C ILE A 121 -9.66 -19.78 5.34
N THR A 122 -10.71 -20.22 4.64
CA THR A 122 -10.84 -20.07 3.18
C THR A 122 -11.94 -19.14 2.73
N LYS A 123 -12.87 -18.78 3.65
CA LYS A 123 -13.99 -17.88 3.36
C LYS A 123 -13.55 -16.43 3.54
N PRO A 124 -13.63 -15.59 2.49
CA PRO A 124 -13.10 -14.23 2.51
C PRO A 124 -13.59 -13.35 3.67
N SER A 125 -14.87 -13.38 4.01
CA SER A 125 -15.41 -12.62 5.14
C SER A 125 -14.86 -13.07 6.50
N GLU A 126 -14.65 -14.37 6.67
CA GLU A 126 -14.06 -14.94 7.88
C GLU A 126 -12.56 -14.61 7.97
N ILE A 127 -11.85 -14.58 6.83
CA ILE A 127 -10.44 -14.15 6.76
C ILE A 127 -10.32 -12.73 7.30
N LEU A 128 -11.17 -11.78 6.87
CA LEU A 128 -11.09 -10.40 7.36
C LEU A 128 -11.48 -10.28 8.82
N THR A 129 -12.42 -11.08 9.31
CA THR A 129 -12.80 -11.10 10.73
C THR A 129 -11.64 -11.61 11.60
N GLU A 130 -10.99 -12.68 11.19
CA GLU A 130 -9.84 -13.22 11.93
C GLU A 130 -8.62 -12.28 11.83
N LEU A 131 -8.40 -11.67 10.66
CA LEU A 131 -7.36 -10.66 10.48
C LEU A 131 -7.56 -9.47 11.44
N ASP A 132 -8.79 -8.97 11.57
CA ASP A 132 -9.13 -7.89 12.50
C ASP A 132 -8.82 -8.28 13.95
N ASN A 133 -9.21 -9.49 14.37
CA ASN A 133 -8.93 -10.01 15.69
C ASN A 133 -7.42 -10.09 15.96
N ARG A 134 -6.64 -10.62 15.01
CA ARG A 134 -5.18 -10.77 15.14
C ARG A 134 -4.46 -9.45 15.24
N VAL A 135 -4.80 -8.49 14.36
CA VAL A 135 -4.20 -7.15 14.36
C VAL A 135 -4.54 -6.44 15.67
N THR A 136 -5.81 -6.46 16.08
CA THR A 136 -6.29 -5.87 17.34
C THR A 136 -5.56 -6.46 18.55
N HIS A 137 -5.41 -7.79 18.59
CA HIS A 137 -4.69 -8.48 19.67
C HIS A 137 -3.19 -8.16 19.66
N THR A 138 -2.54 -8.22 18.50
CA THR A 138 -1.10 -7.95 18.36
C THR A 138 -0.75 -6.53 18.81
N LEU A 139 -1.59 -5.55 18.46
CA LEU A 139 -1.42 -4.15 18.84
C LEU A 139 -2.01 -3.82 20.22
N LYS A 140 -2.58 -4.82 20.92
CA LYS A 140 -3.21 -4.69 22.25
C LYS A 140 -4.30 -3.60 22.29
N GLN A 141 -5.05 -3.46 21.22
CA GLN A 141 -6.07 -2.41 21.05
C GLN A 141 -7.34 -2.64 21.88
N GLU A 142 -7.48 -3.80 22.52
CA GLU A 142 -8.62 -4.13 23.40
C GLU A 142 -8.52 -3.45 24.80
N LYS A 143 -7.36 -2.97 25.16
CA LYS A 143 -7.10 -2.40 26.50
C LYS A 143 -7.19 -0.89 26.49
N THR A 144 -8.14 -0.34 27.23
CA THR A 144 -8.54 1.08 27.26
C THR A 144 -7.61 2.03 28.00
N HIS A 145 -6.38 1.67 28.39
CA HIS A 145 -5.53 2.54 29.21
C HIS A 145 -4.13 2.72 28.64
N TYR A 146 -3.77 3.99 28.41
CA TYR A 146 -2.45 4.54 28.06
C TYR A 146 -1.83 4.19 26.70
N GLY A 147 -1.79 5.18 25.82
CA GLY A 147 -0.89 5.22 24.66
C GLY A 147 -1.18 4.18 23.56
N LEU A 148 -2.44 3.86 23.35
CA LEU A 148 -2.86 2.86 22.36
C LEU A 148 -2.50 3.28 20.94
N VAL A 149 -1.76 2.43 20.28
CA VAL A 149 -1.60 2.46 18.84
C VAL A 149 -2.97 2.19 18.22
N GLN A 150 -3.59 3.21 17.61
CA GLN A 150 -4.89 3.10 16.91
C GLN A 150 -4.72 2.73 15.44
N ASP A 151 -3.54 2.25 15.09
CA ASP A 151 -3.21 1.89 13.73
C ASP A 151 -4.00 0.67 13.26
N GLY A 152 -4.24 0.65 11.98
CA GLY A 152 -4.98 -0.40 11.32
C GLY A 152 -4.65 -0.45 9.85
N MET A 153 -5.53 -1.05 9.06
CA MET A 153 -5.37 -1.07 7.62
C MET A 153 -6.73 -1.10 6.91
N TYR A 154 -6.71 -0.57 5.71
CA TYR A 154 -7.76 -0.74 4.71
C TYR A 154 -7.25 -1.76 3.70
N LEU A 155 -8.10 -2.67 3.27
CA LEU A 155 -7.68 -3.66 2.30
C LEU A 155 -8.83 -4.14 1.43
N ALA A 156 -8.46 -4.59 0.23
CA ALA A 156 -9.31 -5.31 -0.70
C ALA A 156 -8.76 -6.73 -0.84
N LEU A 157 -9.60 -7.73 -0.60
CA LEU A 157 -9.31 -9.15 -0.77
C LEU A 157 -10.16 -9.72 -1.89
N LEU A 158 -9.52 -10.34 -2.85
CA LEU A 158 -10.13 -11.04 -3.97
C LEU A 158 -9.75 -12.52 -3.94
N LYS A 159 -10.74 -13.38 -3.84
CA LYS A 159 -10.59 -14.81 -4.07
C LYS A 159 -11.07 -15.15 -5.48
N ILE A 160 -10.24 -15.82 -6.25
CA ILE A 160 -10.50 -16.22 -7.63
C ILE A 160 -10.69 -17.72 -7.67
N ASN A 161 -11.79 -18.19 -8.27
CA ASN A 161 -12.04 -19.59 -8.56
C ASN A 161 -12.17 -19.74 -10.08
N LYS A 162 -11.13 -20.28 -10.73
CA LYS A 162 -11.09 -20.44 -12.19
C LYS A 162 -12.10 -21.47 -12.69
N GLN A 163 -12.29 -22.58 -11.97
CA GLN A 163 -13.23 -23.63 -12.39
C GLN A 163 -14.67 -23.12 -12.44
N LYS A 164 -15.06 -22.31 -11.44
CA LYS A 164 -16.41 -21.74 -11.38
C LYS A 164 -16.55 -20.44 -12.16
N LYS A 165 -15.46 -19.88 -12.68
CA LYS A 165 -15.39 -18.51 -13.21
C LYS A 165 -15.97 -17.48 -12.25
N GLU A 166 -15.60 -17.58 -10.99
CA GLU A 166 -16.18 -16.83 -9.88
C GLU A 166 -15.11 -16.01 -9.15
N LEU A 167 -15.42 -14.77 -8.87
CA LEU A 167 -14.67 -13.88 -8.00
C LEU A 167 -15.47 -13.67 -6.72
N ILE A 168 -14.84 -13.82 -5.57
CA ILE A 168 -15.43 -13.44 -4.29
C ILE A 168 -14.61 -12.29 -3.74
N PHE A 169 -15.22 -11.11 -3.75
CA PHE A 169 -14.63 -9.88 -3.25
C PHE A 169 -15.13 -9.59 -1.84
N THR A 170 -14.22 -9.23 -0.96
CA THR A 170 -14.51 -8.63 0.34
C THR A 170 -13.50 -7.55 0.65
N SER A 171 -13.85 -6.56 1.44
CA SER A 171 -12.88 -5.54 1.78
C SER A 171 -13.17 -4.83 3.10
N ALA A 172 -12.13 -4.22 3.63
CA ALA A 172 -12.16 -3.25 4.71
C ALA A 172 -11.96 -1.86 4.10
N LYS A 173 -13.03 -1.12 3.87
CA LYS A 173 -13.10 0.25 3.30
C LYS A 173 -12.56 0.45 1.88
N ARG A 174 -11.71 -0.44 1.33
CA ARG A 174 -11.16 -0.27 -0.03
C ARG A 174 -12.12 -0.81 -1.08
N PRO A 175 -12.54 0.00 -2.07
CA PRO A 175 -13.31 -0.48 -3.20
C PRO A 175 -12.40 -1.18 -4.22
N ALA A 176 -13.02 -1.95 -5.12
CA ALA A 176 -12.40 -2.40 -6.35
C ALA A 176 -13.13 -1.81 -7.57
N PHE A 177 -12.45 -1.72 -8.71
CA PHE A 177 -13.08 -1.39 -9.97
C PHE A 177 -13.13 -2.63 -10.85
N PHE A 178 -14.33 -2.95 -11.32
CA PHE A 178 -14.57 -4.04 -12.25
C PHE A 178 -15.06 -3.47 -13.59
N ILE A 179 -14.46 -3.91 -14.69
CA ILE A 179 -14.83 -3.46 -16.03
C ILE A 179 -15.26 -4.65 -16.85
N ARG A 180 -16.47 -4.58 -17.41
CA ARG A 180 -17.02 -5.50 -18.40
C ARG A 180 -17.62 -4.71 -19.55
N ASN A 181 -17.27 -5.05 -20.79
CA ASN A 181 -17.83 -4.45 -22.00
C ASN A 181 -17.81 -2.90 -21.98
N GLY A 182 -16.73 -2.29 -21.49
CA GLY A 182 -16.59 -0.83 -21.39
C GLY A 182 -17.36 -0.18 -20.24
N ILE A 183 -18.02 -0.97 -19.40
CA ILE A 183 -18.76 -0.45 -18.25
C ILE A 183 -17.96 -0.69 -16.97
N LEU A 184 -17.53 0.39 -16.33
CA LEU A 184 -16.85 0.34 -15.04
C LEU A 184 -17.88 0.36 -13.91
N ARG A 185 -17.82 -0.65 -13.06
CA ARG A 185 -18.58 -0.75 -11.81
C ARG A 185 -17.62 -0.65 -10.62
N GLU A 186 -17.96 0.20 -9.67
CA GLU A 186 -17.28 0.23 -8.38
C GLU A 186 -17.92 -0.82 -7.46
N ILE A 187 -17.09 -1.75 -7.01
CA ILE A 187 -17.46 -2.75 -6.01
C ILE A 187 -17.10 -2.18 -4.65
N LYS A 188 -18.11 -1.75 -3.91
CA LYS A 188 -17.92 -1.15 -2.59
C LYS A 188 -17.74 -2.24 -1.54
N GLY A 189 -16.72 -2.08 -0.70
CA GLY A 189 -16.51 -2.96 0.44
C GLY A 189 -17.25 -2.54 1.70
N SER A 190 -16.99 -3.26 2.77
CA SER A 190 -17.47 -2.94 4.10
C SER A 190 -16.93 -1.59 4.60
N LYS A 191 -17.70 -0.90 5.43
CA LYS A 191 -17.28 0.38 6.02
C LYS A 191 -16.28 0.23 7.18
N ASN A 192 -16.01 -0.99 7.60
CA ASN A 192 -15.12 -1.32 8.70
C ASN A 192 -13.65 -1.35 8.23
N SER A 193 -12.73 -0.93 9.09
CA SER A 193 -11.28 -1.13 8.93
C SER A 193 -10.82 -2.42 9.64
N ILE A 194 -9.65 -2.90 9.30
CA ILE A 194 -8.92 -3.88 10.10
C ILE A 194 -8.14 -3.14 11.18
N GLY A 195 -8.23 -3.59 12.43
CA GLY A 195 -7.61 -2.86 13.56
C GLY A 195 -8.31 -1.55 13.89
N GLY A 196 -7.70 -0.74 14.76
CA GLY A 196 -8.27 0.49 15.29
C GLY A 196 -9.21 0.22 16.48
N LEU A 197 -9.77 1.29 17.06
CA LEU A 197 -10.64 1.17 18.21
C LEU A 197 -11.88 0.32 17.89
N LYS A 198 -12.12 -0.68 18.75
CA LYS A 198 -13.24 -1.60 18.62
C LYS A 198 -14.44 -0.99 19.37
N SER A 199 -15.41 -0.43 18.62
CA SER A 199 -16.68 0.03 19.21
C SER A 199 -17.78 -1.05 19.16
N GLU A 200 -17.73 -1.94 18.14
CA GLU A 200 -18.76 -2.97 17.86
C GLU A 200 -18.13 -4.15 17.11
N THR A 201 -18.86 -5.27 17.01
CA THR A 201 -18.46 -6.40 16.17
C THR A 201 -18.48 -5.98 14.69
N LYS A 202 -17.31 -5.92 14.09
CA LYS A 202 -17.16 -5.58 12.68
C LYS A 202 -17.68 -6.72 11.80
N LYS A 203 -18.43 -6.38 10.75
CA LYS A 203 -18.90 -7.33 9.75
C LYS A 203 -18.30 -7.02 8.40
N PHE A 204 -17.84 -8.05 7.72
CA PHE A 204 -17.28 -7.98 6.38
C PHE A 204 -18.17 -8.78 5.43
N GLU A 205 -18.68 -8.12 4.39
CA GLU A 205 -19.58 -8.71 3.43
C GLU A 205 -18.82 -9.26 2.23
N GLU A 206 -19.37 -10.32 1.61
CA GLU A 206 -18.84 -10.91 0.40
C GLU A 206 -19.70 -10.50 -0.80
N ILE A 207 -19.04 -10.15 -1.89
CA ILE A 207 -19.68 -9.86 -3.17
C ILE A 207 -19.18 -10.88 -4.18
N ILE A 208 -20.11 -11.67 -4.73
CA ILE A 208 -19.80 -12.71 -5.71
C ILE A 208 -20.04 -12.15 -7.10
N ILE A 209 -19.05 -12.33 -7.98
CA ILE A 209 -19.10 -11.88 -9.37
C ILE A 209 -18.68 -13.06 -10.25
N ASN A 210 -19.58 -13.49 -11.15
CA ASN A 210 -19.19 -14.41 -12.22
C ASN A 210 -18.49 -13.59 -13.30
N TYR A 211 -17.22 -13.92 -13.56
CA TYR A 211 -16.46 -13.23 -14.59
C TYR A 211 -16.56 -13.92 -15.95
N GLU A 212 -16.35 -13.14 -16.99
CA GLU A 212 -16.28 -13.55 -18.38
C GLU A 212 -14.87 -13.25 -18.96
N GLU A 213 -14.58 -13.76 -20.13
CA GLU A 213 -13.34 -13.46 -20.84
C GLU A 213 -13.22 -11.95 -21.10
N ASP A 214 -12.03 -11.41 -20.99
CA ASP A 214 -11.69 -9.98 -21.09
C ASP A 214 -12.24 -9.07 -19.99
N ASP A 215 -12.91 -9.57 -18.98
CA ASP A 215 -13.23 -8.78 -17.78
C ASP A 215 -11.95 -8.32 -17.08
N MET A 216 -11.98 -7.12 -16.55
CA MET A 216 -10.88 -6.55 -15.76
C MET A 216 -11.30 -6.23 -14.36
N ILE A 217 -10.44 -6.54 -13.38
CA ILE A 217 -10.58 -6.04 -12.01
C ILE A 217 -9.32 -5.29 -11.59
N TYR A 218 -9.51 -4.19 -10.85
CA TYR A 218 -8.43 -3.39 -10.29
C TYR A 218 -8.62 -3.24 -8.79
N LEU A 219 -7.57 -3.60 -8.04
CA LEU A 219 -7.44 -3.32 -6.60
C LEU A 219 -6.40 -2.22 -6.44
N PHE A 220 -6.61 -1.27 -5.53
CA PHE A 220 -5.69 -0.14 -5.39
C PHE A 220 -5.77 0.50 -4.00
N SER A 221 -4.66 1.13 -3.58
CA SER A 221 -4.60 2.04 -2.43
C SER A 221 -4.96 3.47 -2.86
N ASP A 222 -5.08 4.38 -1.90
CA ASP A 222 -5.44 5.77 -2.24
C ASP A 222 -4.28 6.64 -2.74
N GLY A 223 -3.03 6.19 -2.60
CA GLY A 223 -1.87 7.00 -2.99
C GLY A 223 -1.88 7.45 -4.44
N TYR A 224 -2.49 6.66 -5.33
CA TYR A 224 -2.65 7.08 -6.73
C TYR A 224 -3.62 8.26 -6.86
N VAL A 225 -4.80 8.16 -6.24
CA VAL A 225 -5.88 9.15 -6.39
C VAL A 225 -5.62 10.41 -5.56
N ASP A 226 -4.84 10.27 -4.50
CA ASP A 226 -4.49 11.34 -3.57
C ASP A 226 -3.23 12.11 -3.97
N GLN A 227 -2.51 11.66 -5.01
CA GLN A 227 -1.33 12.35 -5.51
C GLN A 227 -1.66 13.77 -5.98
N PHE A 228 -0.97 14.75 -5.41
CA PHE A 228 -1.04 16.13 -5.86
C PHE A 228 -0.20 16.36 -7.11
N GLY A 229 -0.74 17.13 -8.05
CA GLY A 229 -0.04 17.42 -9.30
C GLY A 229 -0.87 18.20 -10.31
N GLY A 230 -0.46 18.12 -11.58
CA GLY A 230 -1.04 18.88 -12.67
C GLY A 230 -0.76 20.39 -12.54
N THR A 231 -1.26 21.17 -13.49
CA THR A 231 -1.02 22.62 -13.55
C THR A 231 -1.60 23.41 -12.36
N SER A 232 -2.61 22.85 -11.69
CA SER A 232 -3.32 23.49 -10.56
C SER A 232 -2.96 22.89 -9.22
N ASN A 233 -1.98 21.99 -9.15
CA ASN A 233 -1.55 21.29 -7.95
C ASN A 233 -2.72 20.72 -7.12
N LYS A 234 -3.58 19.92 -7.77
CA LYS A 234 -4.75 19.27 -7.15
C LYS A 234 -4.53 17.77 -7.04
N LYS A 235 -5.34 17.10 -6.21
CA LYS A 235 -5.37 15.62 -6.18
C LYS A 235 -5.75 15.06 -7.55
N PHE A 236 -5.20 13.88 -7.91
CA PHE A 236 -5.54 13.17 -9.14
C PHE A 236 -7.04 12.84 -9.18
N THR A 237 -7.56 12.31 -8.14
CA THR A 237 -8.96 11.95 -7.87
C THR A 237 -9.39 10.60 -8.46
N THR A 238 -10.31 9.94 -7.76
CA THR A 238 -10.96 8.69 -8.18
C THR A 238 -11.64 8.81 -9.55
N ARG A 239 -12.20 9.97 -9.89
CA ARG A 239 -12.83 10.22 -11.19
C ARG A 239 -11.82 10.06 -12.33
N ARG A 240 -10.66 10.69 -12.23
CA ARG A 240 -9.62 10.58 -13.27
C ARG A 240 -9.05 9.18 -13.37
N LEU A 241 -8.92 8.47 -12.24
CA LEU A 241 -8.50 7.07 -12.29
C LEU A 241 -9.50 6.22 -13.06
N ARG A 242 -10.80 6.38 -12.84
CA ARG A 242 -11.84 5.68 -13.61
C ARG A 242 -11.76 5.98 -15.10
N GLU A 243 -11.61 7.26 -15.48
CA GLU A 243 -11.46 7.70 -16.87
C GLU A 243 -10.22 7.07 -17.52
N LEU A 244 -9.08 7.05 -16.82
CA LEU A 244 -7.86 6.41 -17.27
C LEU A 244 -8.07 4.91 -17.47
N LEU A 245 -8.57 4.17 -16.48
CA LEU A 245 -8.75 2.73 -16.57
C LEU A 245 -9.70 2.33 -17.70
N LEU A 246 -10.80 3.09 -17.90
CA LEU A 246 -11.72 2.88 -19.03
C LEU A 246 -11.04 3.13 -20.38
N SER A 247 -10.07 4.03 -20.45
CA SER A 247 -9.37 4.32 -21.72
C SER A 247 -8.34 3.26 -22.10
N ILE A 248 -7.88 2.45 -21.14
CA ILE A 248 -6.78 1.51 -21.34
C ILE A 248 -7.13 0.03 -21.09
N TYR A 249 -8.32 -0.29 -20.57
CA TYR A 249 -8.63 -1.65 -20.11
C TYR A 249 -8.50 -2.72 -21.21
N GLN A 250 -8.65 -2.36 -22.48
CA GLN A 250 -8.51 -3.27 -23.61
C GLN A 250 -7.04 -3.51 -24.02
N LEU A 251 -6.12 -2.65 -23.59
CA LEU A 251 -4.70 -2.82 -23.89
C LEU A 251 -4.12 -4.07 -23.19
N PRO A 252 -3.06 -4.67 -23.70
CA PRO A 252 -2.31 -5.71 -22.99
C PRO A 252 -1.95 -5.25 -21.57
N VAL A 253 -1.94 -6.16 -20.60
CA VAL A 253 -1.75 -5.82 -19.18
C VAL A 253 -0.42 -5.07 -18.92
N ASN A 254 0.63 -5.39 -19.66
CA ASN A 254 1.91 -4.69 -19.55
C ASN A 254 1.83 -3.23 -20.07
N GLU A 255 1.04 -2.98 -21.11
CA GLU A 255 0.81 -1.62 -21.60
C GLU A 255 -0.06 -0.82 -20.62
N GLN A 256 -1.06 -1.47 -20.00
CA GLN A 256 -1.84 -0.83 -18.95
C GLN A 256 -0.94 -0.40 -17.78
N LYS A 257 -0.05 -1.30 -17.30
CA LYS A 257 0.94 -1.00 -16.25
C LYS A 257 1.76 0.24 -16.61
N SER A 258 2.29 0.29 -17.83
CA SER A 258 3.09 1.43 -18.32
C SER A 258 2.27 2.72 -18.36
N ARG A 259 1.06 2.68 -18.94
CA ARG A 259 0.18 3.86 -19.03
C ARG A 259 -0.22 4.42 -17.69
N ILE A 260 -0.54 3.54 -16.71
CA ILE A 260 -0.88 3.96 -15.35
C ILE A 260 0.33 4.64 -14.71
N THR A 261 1.52 4.05 -14.82
CA THR A 261 2.76 4.59 -14.25
C THR A 261 3.14 5.92 -14.88
N GLU A 262 3.14 6.01 -16.21
CA GLU A 262 3.44 7.25 -16.95
C GLU A 262 2.47 8.39 -16.62
N THR A 263 1.17 8.06 -16.51
CA THR A 263 0.15 9.04 -16.16
C THR A 263 0.35 9.57 -14.75
N PHE A 264 0.69 8.70 -13.79
CA PHE A 264 1.03 9.08 -12.44
C PHE A 264 2.25 10.02 -12.41
N ASP A 265 3.35 9.64 -13.05
CA ASP A 265 4.59 10.42 -13.04
C ASP A 265 4.41 11.77 -13.74
N LYS A 266 3.66 11.81 -14.85
CA LYS A 266 3.27 13.04 -15.54
C LYS A 266 2.40 13.95 -14.66
N TRP A 267 1.43 13.37 -13.94
CA TRP A 267 0.58 14.13 -13.03
C TRP A 267 1.37 14.69 -11.86
N LYS A 268 2.17 13.86 -11.21
CA LYS A 268 3.02 14.25 -10.10
C LYS A 268 4.01 15.37 -10.50
N GLY A 269 4.60 15.26 -11.67
CA GLY A 269 5.62 16.21 -12.14
C GLY A 269 6.77 16.31 -11.13
N ASN A 270 7.13 17.53 -10.73
CA ASN A 270 8.20 17.80 -9.77
C ASN A 270 7.75 17.72 -8.29
N ASN A 271 6.48 17.42 -8.01
CA ASN A 271 6.03 17.26 -6.65
C ASN A 271 6.59 15.98 -6.02
N GLU A 272 6.70 15.97 -4.71
CA GLU A 272 6.95 14.73 -3.97
C GLU A 272 5.77 13.78 -4.10
N GLN A 273 6.03 12.49 -3.99
CA GLN A 273 4.96 11.49 -3.90
C GLN A 273 4.22 11.68 -2.58
N THR A 274 2.88 11.74 -2.64
CA THR A 274 2.05 12.09 -1.47
C THR A 274 1.93 10.91 -0.51
N ASP A 275 1.78 9.69 -1.03
CA ASP A 275 1.59 8.46 -0.25
C ASP A 275 2.14 7.24 -0.99
N ASP A 276 2.20 6.09 -0.32
CA ASP A 276 2.50 4.81 -0.94
C ASP A 276 1.47 4.49 -2.02
N MET A 277 1.90 3.88 -3.11
CA MET A 277 1.04 3.57 -4.25
C MET A 277 1.06 2.08 -4.56
N LEU A 278 -0.10 1.47 -4.52
CA LEU A 278 -0.34 0.09 -4.94
C LEU A 278 -1.51 0.04 -5.93
N VAL A 279 -1.29 -0.57 -7.10
CA VAL A 279 -2.34 -0.89 -8.07
C VAL A 279 -2.11 -2.30 -8.59
N ILE A 280 -3.13 -3.14 -8.52
CA ILE A 280 -3.14 -4.50 -9.06
C ILE A 280 -4.23 -4.55 -10.12
N GLY A 281 -3.88 -4.96 -11.34
CA GLY A 281 -4.84 -5.20 -12.42
C GLY A 281 -4.81 -6.68 -12.83
N ILE A 282 -5.99 -7.27 -13.02
CA ILE A 282 -6.15 -8.67 -13.43
C ILE A 282 -7.18 -8.74 -14.55
N ARG A 283 -6.82 -9.40 -15.65
CA ARG A 283 -7.72 -9.75 -16.75
C ARG A 283 -8.07 -11.25 -16.65
N PHE A 284 -9.30 -11.56 -16.96
CA PHE A 284 -9.84 -12.92 -16.94
C PHE A 284 -10.04 -13.50 -18.33
#